data_4f71060c9c04bf0ee133eec74119acd2
#
_entry.id   4f71060c9c04bf0ee133eec74119acd2
#
_cell.length_a   1.000
_cell.length_b   1.000
_cell.length_c   1.000
_cell.angle_alpha   90.00
_cell.angle_beta   90.00
_cell.angle_gamma   90.00
#
_symmetry.space_group_name_H-M   'P 1'
#
loop_
_entity.id
_entity.type
_entity.pdbx_description
1 polymer ?
#
loop_
_entity_poly.entity_id
_entity_poly.type
_entity_poly.pdbx_seq_one_letter_code
_entity_poly.pdbx_strand_id
1 'polypeptide(L)'
;AGSMLGSGAIVVMDHTTDIVKACHNVVRFFARESCGKCAPCREGTNWLEKILQRIIDGNGRTQDLDLLLDVCDNISPGITWPPKQTTICPLGPSAVSPISSAITRYRVEFEKYLTKSKPDIPVIIKGGAT
;
A
#
# COMPACT_ATOMS: atom_id res chain seq x y z
N ALA A 1 -0.71 -23.12 0.07
CA ALA A 1 0.03 -22.32 -0.92
C ALA A 1 0.23 -20.87 -0.46
N GLY A 2 -0.29 -20.46 0.70
CA GLY A 2 -0.18 -19.07 1.21
C GLY A 2 -0.99 -18.04 0.40
N SER A 3 -2.07 -18.47 -0.24
CA SER A 3 -2.96 -17.64 -1.04
C SER A 3 -4.40 -18.11 -0.92
N MET A 4 -5.34 -17.36 -1.47
CA MET A 4 -6.75 -17.74 -1.53
C MET A 4 -7.30 -17.56 -2.95
N LEU A 5 -8.32 -18.33 -3.30
CA LEU A 5 -8.99 -18.21 -4.60
C LEU A 5 -9.76 -16.88 -4.75
N GLY A 6 -10.26 -16.32 -3.66
CA GLY A 6 -11.09 -15.12 -3.68
C GLY A 6 -12.33 -15.28 -4.56
N SER A 7 -12.54 -14.33 -5.49
CA SER A 7 -13.60 -14.39 -6.49
C SER A 7 -13.28 -15.31 -7.69
N GLY A 8 -12.11 -15.93 -7.71
CA GLY A 8 -11.63 -16.76 -8.82
C GLY A 8 -11.01 -15.96 -9.97
N ALA A 9 -10.89 -14.64 -9.84
CA ALA A 9 -10.21 -13.82 -10.85
C ALA A 9 -8.71 -14.06 -10.83
N ILE A 10 -8.13 -14.35 -11.99
CA ILE A 10 -6.69 -14.55 -12.17
C ILE A 10 -6.20 -13.55 -13.21
N VAL A 11 -5.22 -12.74 -12.82
CA VAL A 11 -4.54 -11.80 -13.71
C VAL A 11 -3.12 -12.30 -13.98
N VAL A 12 -2.85 -12.65 -15.22
CA VAL A 12 -1.50 -13.07 -15.65
C VAL A 12 -0.72 -11.82 -16.06
N MET A 13 0.46 -11.68 -15.50
CA MET A 13 1.36 -10.54 -15.75
C MET A 13 2.72 -11.08 -16.19
N ASP A 14 3.32 -10.46 -17.19
CA ASP A 14 4.67 -10.77 -17.66
C ASP A 14 5.71 -9.80 -17.05
N HIS A 15 6.98 -10.00 -17.42
CA HIS A 15 8.09 -9.19 -16.91
C HIS A 15 8.08 -7.72 -17.39
N THR A 16 7.20 -7.35 -18.32
CA THR A 16 7.04 -5.96 -18.79
C THR A 16 6.05 -5.21 -17.92
N THR A 17 5.29 -5.90 -17.08
CA THR A 17 4.28 -5.31 -16.22
C THR A 17 4.92 -4.56 -15.05
N ASP A 18 4.53 -3.30 -14.89
CA ASP A 18 4.91 -2.49 -13.75
C ASP A 18 4.06 -2.87 -12.53
N ILE A 19 4.65 -3.65 -11.63
CA ILE A 19 3.95 -4.17 -10.45
C ILE A 19 3.52 -3.05 -9.48
N VAL A 20 4.28 -1.95 -9.42
CA VAL A 20 3.95 -0.81 -8.54
C VAL A 20 2.68 -0.11 -9.02
N LYS A 21 2.57 0.13 -10.33
CA LYS A 21 1.36 0.69 -10.94
C LYS A 21 0.18 -0.27 -10.87
N ALA A 22 0.40 -1.56 -11.04
CA ALA A 22 -0.64 -2.57 -10.88
C ALA A 22 -1.20 -2.56 -9.46
N CYS A 23 -0.33 -2.55 -8.43
CA CYS A 23 -0.73 -2.40 -7.04
C CYS A 23 -1.51 -1.11 -6.79
N HIS A 24 -1.04 0.02 -7.32
CA HIS A 24 -1.74 1.30 -7.17
C HIS A 24 -3.15 1.25 -7.74
N ASN A 25 -3.34 0.64 -8.92
CA ASN A 25 -4.68 0.49 -9.51
C ASN A 25 -5.63 -0.30 -8.62
N VAL A 26 -5.16 -1.40 -8.04
CA VAL A 26 -5.94 -2.22 -7.13
C VAL A 26 -6.30 -1.44 -5.86
N VAL A 27 -5.33 -0.76 -5.26
CA VAL A 27 -5.56 0.03 -4.04
C VAL A 27 -6.53 1.18 -4.29
N ARG A 28 -6.39 1.87 -5.41
CA ARG A 28 -7.30 2.94 -5.81
C ARG A 28 -8.74 2.44 -5.98
N PHE A 29 -8.92 1.22 -6.49
CA PHE A 29 -10.22 0.58 -6.51
C PHE A 29 -10.78 0.41 -5.09
N PHE A 30 -10.02 -0.21 -4.17
CA PHE A 30 -10.48 -0.42 -2.79
C PHE A 30 -10.74 0.88 -2.03
N ALA A 31 -9.94 1.93 -2.27
CA ALA A 31 -10.16 3.24 -1.66
C ALA A 31 -11.51 3.86 -2.10
N ARG A 32 -11.90 3.67 -3.36
CA ARG A 32 -13.19 4.13 -3.89
C ARG A 32 -14.37 3.29 -3.43
N GLU A 33 -14.20 1.99 -3.31
CA GLU A 33 -15.24 1.05 -2.90
C GLU A 33 -15.44 0.98 -1.37
N SER A 34 -14.55 1.60 -0.59
CA SER A 34 -14.72 1.68 0.85
C SER A 34 -16.02 2.43 1.20
N CYS A 35 -16.91 1.76 1.94
CA CYS A 35 -18.16 2.37 2.36
C CYS A 35 -18.00 3.45 3.44
N GLY A 36 -16.77 3.64 3.98
CA GLY A 36 -16.45 4.63 4.99
C GLY A 36 -16.86 4.29 6.42
N LYS A 37 -17.44 3.11 6.68
CA LYS A 37 -17.94 2.74 8.02
C LYS A 37 -16.83 2.57 9.05
N CYS A 38 -15.76 1.84 8.68
CA CYS A 38 -14.66 1.52 9.58
C CYS A 38 -13.49 2.48 9.35
N ALA A 39 -13.06 3.17 10.40
CA ALA A 39 -11.96 4.13 10.30
C ALA A 39 -10.66 3.53 9.72
N PRO A 40 -10.19 2.33 10.12
CA PRO A 40 -8.99 1.73 9.55
C PRO A 40 -9.09 1.53 8.04
N CYS A 41 -10.24 1.08 7.54
CA CYS A 41 -10.47 0.91 6.11
C CYS A 41 -10.58 2.25 5.39
N ARG A 42 -11.45 3.16 5.88
CA ARG A 42 -11.71 4.47 5.26
C ARG A 42 -10.43 5.29 5.13
N GLU A 43 -9.69 5.45 6.21
CA GLU A 43 -8.48 6.26 6.21
C GLU A 43 -7.29 5.49 5.63
N GLY A 44 -7.14 4.22 6.02
CA GLY A 44 -6.00 3.41 5.61
C GLY A 44 -5.94 3.19 4.11
N THR A 45 -7.05 2.84 3.44
CA THR A 45 -7.05 2.66 1.98
C THR A 45 -6.71 3.95 1.22
N ASN A 46 -7.19 5.10 1.72
CA ASN A 46 -6.83 6.40 1.17
C ASN A 46 -5.33 6.73 1.38
N TRP A 47 -4.77 6.38 2.52
CA TRP A 47 -3.35 6.58 2.78
C TRP A 47 -2.48 5.69 1.90
N LEU A 48 -2.84 4.42 1.76
CA LEU A 48 -2.14 3.49 0.87
C LEU A 48 -2.13 4.01 -0.57
N GLU A 49 -3.26 4.50 -1.06
CA GLU A 49 -3.37 5.08 -2.40
C GLU A 49 -2.47 6.29 -2.57
N LYS A 50 -2.51 7.24 -1.64
CA LYS A 50 -1.70 8.47 -1.70
C LYS A 50 -0.20 8.21 -1.58
N ILE A 51 0.22 7.25 -0.75
CA ILE A 51 1.63 6.88 -0.61
C ILE A 51 2.13 6.24 -1.90
N LEU A 52 1.37 5.29 -2.47
CA LEU A 52 1.73 4.66 -3.74
C LEU A 52 1.77 5.67 -4.90
N GLN A 53 0.81 6.59 -4.97
CA GLN A 53 0.81 7.67 -5.96
C GLN A 53 2.07 8.54 -5.81
N ARG A 54 2.43 8.92 -4.59
CA ARG A 54 3.65 9.69 -4.31
C ARG A 54 4.92 8.97 -4.78
N ILE A 55 5.00 7.65 -4.56
CA ILE A 55 6.11 6.81 -5.04
C ILE A 55 6.17 6.83 -6.56
N ILE A 56 5.03 6.64 -7.24
CA ILE A 56 4.93 6.63 -8.71
C ILE A 56 5.34 7.98 -9.30
N ASP A 57 4.97 9.07 -8.67
CA ASP A 57 5.30 10.44 -9.09
C ASP A 57 6.77 10.83 -8.86
N GLY A 58 7.58 9.90 -8.32
CA GLY A 58 9.00 10.13 -8.04
C GLY A 58 9.26 11.03 -6.82
N ASN A 59 8.28 11.15 -5.93
CA ASN A 59 8.38 11.88 -4.66
C ASN A 59 8.34 10.93 -3.46
N GLY A 60 8.60 9.64 -3.68
CA GLY A 60 8.65 8.63 -2.64
C GLY A 60 9.83 8.83 -1.69
N ARG A 61 9.63 8.49 -0.43
CA ARG A 61 10.64 8.53 0.63
C ARG A 61 11.13 7.13 0.93
N THR A 62 12.35 7.00 1.44
CA THR A 62 12.93 5.70 1.80
C THR A 62 12.06 4.91 2.79
N GLN A 63 11.36 5.62 3.69
CA GLN A 63 10.49 5.01 4.70
C GLN A 63 9.10 4.63 4.18
N ASP A 64 8.73 5.01 2.95
CA ASP A 64 7.37 4.84 2.46
C ASP A 64 6.95 3.36 2.31
N LEU A 65 7.90 2.45 2.07
CA LEU A 65 7.59 1.03 2.02
C LEU A 65 7.24 0.46 3.40
N ASP A 66 7.98 0.85 4.41
CA ASP A 66 7.70 0.42 5.78
C ASP A 66 6.41 1.07 6.28
N LEU A 67 6.16 2.34 5.93
CA LEU A 67 4.90 3.03 6.22
C LEU A 67 3.70 2.35 5.54
N LEU A 68 3.84 1.90 4.28
CA LEU A 68 2.80 1.12 3.61
C LEU A 68 2.47 -0.17 4.37
N LEU A 69 3.48 -0.89 4.85
CA LEU A 69 3.30 -2.11 5.64
C LEU A 69 2.65 -1.82 6.99
N ASP A 70 3.04 -0.74 7.67
CA ASP A 70 2.41 -0.31 8.92
C ASP A 70 0.92 0.02 8.74
N VAL A 71 0.58 0.76 7.67
CA VAL A 71 -0.82 1.05 7.35
C VAL A 71 -1.59 -0.24 7.03
N CYS A 72 -0.98 -1.16 6.29
CA CYS A 72 -1.55 -2.48 6.03
C CYS A 72 -1.84 -3.23 7.33
N ASP A 73 -0.90 -3.23 8.27
CA ASP A 73 -1.02 -3.93 9.55
C ASP A 73 -2.11 -3.33 10.44
N ASN A 74 -2.34 -2.02 10.37
CA ASN A 74 -3.45 -1.36 11.07
C ASN A 74 -4.84 -1.78 10.53
N ILE A 75 -4.94 -2.10 9.24
CA ILE A 75 -6.20 -2.56 8.62
C ILE A 75 -6.40 -4.06 8.83
N SER A 76 -5.34 -4.85 8.66
CA SER A 76 -5.35 -6.30 8.79
C SER A 76 -4.03 -6.80 9.36
N PRO A 77 -3.93 -6.96 10.69
CA PRO A 77 -2.70 -7.33 11.37
C PRO A 77 -2.11 -8.67 10.91
N GLY A 78 -0.89 -8.61 10.41
CA GLY A 78 -0.13 -9.76 9.93
C GLY A 78 -0.65 -10.37 8.64
N ILE A 79 0.24 -11.09 7.95
CA ILE A 79 -0.13 -11.90 6.78
C ILE A 79 -0.53 -13.29 7.28
N THR A 80 -1.74 -13.44 7.78
CA THR A 80 -2.26 -14.70 8.32
C THR A 80 -3.49 -15.15 7.55
N TRP A 81 -3.74 -16.46 7.56
CA TRP A 81 -4.99 -17.01 7.05
C TRP A 81 -5.71 -17.80 8.16
N PRO A 82 -7.00 -17.54 8.46
CA PRO A 82 -7.79 -16.42 7.93
C PRO A 82 -7.19 -15.06 8.31
N PRO A 83 -7.34 -14.02 7.48
CA PRO A 83 -6.76 -12.72 7.78
C PRO A 83 -7.38 -12.15 9.05
N LYS A 84 -6.55 -11.68 9.97
CA LYS A 84 -7.01 -10.85 11.07
C LYS A 84 -7.52 -9.52 10.52
N GLN A 85 -8.59 -9.00 11.08
CA GLN A 85 -9.18 -7.76 10.59
C GLN A 85 -9.59 -6.85 11.74
N THR A 86 -9.35 -5.57 11.55
CA THR A 86 -9.84 -4.50 12.43
C THR A 86 -11.12 -3.87 11.89
N THR A 87 -11.59 -4.37 10.76
CA THR A 87 -12.76 -3.88 10.02
C THR A 87 -13.92 -4.87 10.10
N ILE A 88 -15.16 -4.37 9.99
CA ILE A 88 -16.38 -5.19 10.10
C ILE A 88 -16.49 -6.19 8.94
N CYS A 89 -16.09 -5.80 7.74
CA CYS A 89 -16.20 -6.64 6.55
C CYS A 89 -14.81 -6.96 5.97
N PRO A 90 -14.71 -7.96 5.08
CA PRO A 90 -13.44 -8.40 4.49
C PRO A 90 -12.83 -7.44 3.47
N LEU A 91 -13.46 -6.29 3.16
CA LEU A 91 -12.90 -5.33 2.20
C LEU A 91 -11.54 -4.81 2.66
N GLY A 92 -11.39 -4.49 3.96
CA GLY A 92 -10.12 -4.04 4.53
C GLY A 92 -8.99 -5.05 4.29
N PRO A 93 -9.09 -6.29 4.78
CA PRO A 93 -8.09 -7.34 4.51
C PRO A 93 -7.84 -7.59 3.02
N SER A 94 -8.88 -7.51 2.19
CA SER A 94 -8.75 -7.68 0.74
C SER A 94 -7.95 -6.55 0.08
N ALA A 95 -8.05 -5.33 0.60
CA ALA A 95 -7.26 -4.20 0.13
C ALA A 95 -5.76 -4.32 0.50
N VAL A 96 -5.47 -4.90 1.65
CA VAL A 96 -4.10 -5.04 2.18
C VAL A 96 -3.31 -6.13 1.48
N SER A 97 -3.93 -7.27 1.20
CA SER A 97 -3.26 -8.46 0.67
C SER A 97 -2.45 -8.21 -0.61
N PRO A 98 -2.96 -7.50 -1.64
CA PRO A 98 -2.18 -7.20 -2.84
C PRO A 98 -0.92 -6.39 -2.56
N ILE A 99 -1.00 -5.41 -1.66
CA ILE A 99 0.13 -4.52 -1.35
C ILE A 99 1.21 -5.27 -0.57
N SER A 100 0.82 -5.89 0.54
CA SER A 100 1.77 -6.58 1.41
C SER A 100 2.48 -7.71 0.68
N SER A 101 1.75 -8.48 -0.15
CA SER A 101 2.34 -9.54 -0.95
C SER A 101 3.26 -9.00 -2.06
N ALA A 102 2.89 -7.90 -2.72
CA ALA A 102 3.72 -7.30 -3.75
C ALA A 102 5.00 -6.71 -3.16
N ILE A 103 4.93 -5.97 -2.06
CA ILE A 103 6.13 -5.43 -1.39
C ILE A 103 7.04 -6.57 -0.92
N THR A 104 6.47 -7.64 -0.34
CA THR A 104 7.26 -8.77 0.12
C THR A 104 7.98 -9.51 -1.01
N ARG A 105 7.34 -9.67 -2.16
CA ARG A 105 7.88 -10.45 -3.29
C ARG A 105 8.67 -9.63 -4.30
N TYR A 106 8.35 -8.36 -4.46
CA TYR A 106 8.88 -7.46 -5.49
C TYR A 106 9.46 -6.17 -4.92
N ARG A 107 9.98 -6.21 -3.67
CA ARG A 107 10.51 -5.02 -2.98
C ARG A 107 11.47 -4.22 -3.86
N VAL A 108 12.33 -4.89 -4.61
CA VAL A 108 13.31 -4.26 -5.51
C VAL A 108 12.63 -3.36 -6.56
N GLU A 109 11.45 -3.75 -7.06
CA GLU A 109 10.72 -2.94 -8.05
C GLU A 109 10.22 -1.62 -7.43
N PHE A 110 9.78 -1.66 -6.18
CA PHE A 110 9.39 -0.46 -5.45
C PHE A 110 10.60 0.43 -5.13
N GLU A 111 11.73 -0.16 -4.74
CA GLU A 111 12.97 0.57 -4.44
C GLU A 111 13.52 1.30 -5.66
N LYS A 112 13.34 0.78 -6.88
CA LYS A 112 13.70 1.48 -8.11
C LYS A 112 12.98 2.83 -8.27
N TYR A 113 11.76 2.94 -7.79
CA TYR A 113 11.02 4.20 -7.77
C TYR A 113 11.57 5.17 -6.72
N LEU A 114 11.98 4.66 -5.56
CA LEU A 114 12.52 5.47 -4.46
C LEU A 114 13.90 6.04 -4.82
N THR A 115 14.75 5.26 -5.49
CA THR A 115 16.09 5.71 -5.91
C THR A 115 16.06 6.79 -7.01
N LYS A 116 14.94 6.89 -7.74
CA LYS A 116 14.71 7.94 -8.74
C LYS A 116 14.12 9.21 -8.13
N SER A 117 13.66 9.15 -6.86
CA SER A 117 13.09 10.32 -6.20
C SER A 117 14.16 11.34 -5.85
N LYS A 118 13.74 12.61 -5.83
CA LYS A 118 14.62 13.71 -5.40
C LYS A 118 15.04 13.48 -3.94
N PRO A 119 16.29 13.82 -3.58
CA PRO A 119 16.73 13.69 -2.18
C PRO A 119 15.77 14.47 -1.28
N ASP A 120 15.45 13.88 -0.12
CA ASP A 120 14.60 14.52 0.87
C ASP A 120 15.19 15.91 1.22
N ILE A 121 14.41 16.95 0.95
CA ILE A 121 14.76 18.31 1.39
C ILE A 121 14.65 18.28 2.92
N PRO A 122 15.74 18.51 3.66
CA PRO A 122 15.65 18.54 5.11
C PRO A 122 14.65 19.64 5.50
N VAL A 123 13.62 19.26 6.26
CA VAL A 123 12.69 20.22 6.84
C VAL A 123 13.47 21.04 7.86
N ILE A 124 13.92 22.21 7.45
CA ILE A 124 14.50 23.18 8.38
C ILE A 124 13.34 23.74 9.20
N ILE A 125 13.13 23.17 10.38
CA ILE A 125 12.27 23.78 11.39
C ILE A 125 13.02 25.05 11.84
N LYS A 126 12.67 26.19 11.28
CA LYS A 126 13.07 27.47 11.84
C LYS A 126 12.42 27.56 13.21
N GLY A 127 13.20 27.27 14.26
CA GLY A 127 12.80 27.53 15.63
C GLY A 127 12.49 29.02 15.74
N GLY A 128 11.22 29.32 16.07
CA GLY A 128 10.85 30.67 16.44
C GLY A 128 11.61 31.05 17.68
N ALA A 129 12.52 32.03 17.55
CA ALA A 129 13.06 32.73 18.71
C ALA A 129 11.96 33.60 19.30
N THR A 130 11.66 33.40 20.57
CA THR A 130 10.90 34.28 21.44
C THR A 130 11.58 35.60 21.58
#